data_caecc0a3116228c2ef6c6b890e62f57b
#
_entry.id   caecc0a3116228c2ef6c6b890e62f57b
#
_cell.length_a   1.000
_cell.length_b   1.000
_cell.length_c   1.000
_cell.angle_alpha   90.00
_cell.angle_beta   90.00
_cell.angle_gamma   90.00
#
_symmetry.space_group_name_H-M   'P 1'
#
loop_
_entity.id
_entity.type
_entity.pdbx_description
1 polymer ?
#
loop_
_entity_poly.entity_id
_entity_poly.type
_entity_poly.pdbx_seq_one_letter_code
_entity_poly.pdbx_strand_id
1 'polypeptide(L)'
;KIWGLSKTDRNIDHRRVPNLRRFFERKGWSLRVSNNKESYLYGDLVSCLVGKRPHIMIVSDKMAQDGTPLVIHNIGSGTKEENALFDYPITGHFRIKVEPVAYAQ
;
A
#
# COMPACT_ATOMS: atom_id res chain seq x y z
N LYS A 1 11.02 4.28 15.42
CA LYS A 1 10.86 4.90 15.37
C LYS A 1 10.27 5.08 14.56
N ILE A 2 9.93 4.93 14.63
CA ILE A 2 9.34 5.10 13.69
C ILE A 2 9.44 6.32 13.21
N TRP A 3 10.52 6.74 13.16
CA TRP A 3 10.81 7.92 12.66
C TRP A 3 9.94 8.95 13.25
N GLY A 4 9.72 8.87 14.48
CA GLY A 4 8.97 9.85 15.12
C GLY A 4 7.53 9.85 14.80
N LEU A 5 7.11 8.87 14.09
CA LEU A 5 5.73 8.79 13.84
C LEU A 5 5.05 8.48 15.09
N SER A 6 4.16 9.28 15.47
CA SER A 6 3.47 9.06 16.69
C SER A 6 2.02 9.09 16.43
N LYS A 7 1.28 9.02 17.47
CA LYS A 7 -0.10 9.01 17.30
C LYS A 7 -0.62 10.25 16.67
N THR A 8 0.11 11.30 16.67
CA THR A 8 -0.40 12.50 16.05
C THR A 8 -0.41 12.40 14.56
N ASP A 9 0.26 11.40 14.05
CA ASP A 9 0.40 11.31 12.63
C ASP A 9 -0.82 10.85 11.94
N ARG A 10 -1.84 10.52 12.67
CA ARG A 10 -3.05 10.12 12.07
C ARG A 10 -3.54 11.13 11.05
N ASN A 11 -3.47 12.41 11.37
CA ASN A 11 -3.90 13.44 10.45
C ASN A 11 -2.90 13.68 9.35
N ILE A 12 -1.66 13.41 9.63
CA ILE A 12 -0.64 13.62 8.65
C ILE A 12 -0.71 12.57 7.57
N ASP A 13 -1.14 11.37 7.92
CA ASP A 13 -1.17 10.29 6.98
C ASP A 13 -2.02 10.61 5.76
N HIS A 14 -3.11 11.31 5.95
CA HIS A 14 -3.95 11.66 4.82
C HIS A 14 -3.20 12.48 3.80
N ARG A 15 -2.35 13.36 4.24
CA ARG A 15 -1.60 14.22 3.34
C ARG A 15 -0.42 13.51 2.76
N ARG A 16 0.09 12.53 3.49
CA ARG A 16 1.28 11.84 3.05
C ARG A 16 1.03 10.90 1.90
N VAL A 17 -0.17 10.32 1.82
CA VAL A 17 -0.43 9.36 0.76
C VAL A 17 -0.26 9.97 -0.63
N PRO A 18 -0.80 11.14 -0.93
CA PRO A 18 -0.56 11.73 -2.24
C PRO A 18 0.92 12.02 -2.50
N ASN A 19 1.66 12.40 -1.48
CA ASN A 19 3.08 12.66 -1.65
C ASN A 19 3.85 11.38 -1.90
N LEU A 20 3.48 10.30 -1.21
CA LEU A 20 4.11 9.02 -1.45
C LEU A 20 3.82 8.52 -2.86
N ARG A 21 2.60 8.72 -3.34
CA ARG A 21 2.27 8.31 -4.69
C ARG A 21 3.16 9.02 -5.70
N ARG A 22 3.37 10.30 -5.54
CA ARG A 22 4.24 11.04 -6.44
C ARG A 22 5.67 10.53 -6.36
N PHE A 23 6.11 10.23 -5.16
CA PHE A 23 7.46 9.72 -4.99
C PHE A 23 7.62 8.39 -5.72
N PHE A 24 6.63 7.49 -5.55
CA PHE A 24 6.70 6.19 -6.21
C PHE A 24 6.64 6.34 -7.73
N GLU A 25 5.86 7.28 -8.21
CA GLU A 25 5.77 7.51 -9.64
C GLU A 25 7.10 8.00 -10.19
N ARG A 26 7.76 8.88 -9.48
CA ARG A 26 9.06 9.35 -9.92
C ARG A 26 10.10 8.25 -9.91
N LYS A 27 9.97 7.31 -9.00
CA LYS A 27 10.89 6.19 -8.97
C LYS A 27 10.59 5.16 -10.05
N GLY A 28 9.48 5.30 -10.73
CA GLY A 28 9.12 4.30 -11.73
C GLY A 28 8.53 3.05 -11.12
N TRP A 29 8.02 3.13 -9.91
CA TRP A 29 7.46 1.98 -9.22
C TRP A 29 5.96 1.86 -9.38
N SER A 30 5.35 2.77 -10.13
CA SER A 30 3.91 2.77 -10.31
C SER A 30 3.51 1.73 -11.35
N LEU A 31 2.47 0.99 -11.05
CA LEU A 31 1.93 0.00 -11.95
C LEU A 31 0.50 0.38 -12.32
N ARG A 32 -0.01 -0.26 -13.37
CA ARG A 32 -1.38 -0.02 -13.75
C ARG A 32 -2.32 -0.57 -12.70
N VAL A 33 -3.33 0.19 -12.36
CA VAL A 33 -4.37 -0.29 -11.46
C VAL A 33 -5.23 -1.29 -12.22
N SER A 34 -5.48 -2.42 -11.61
CA SER A 34 -6.18 -3.53 -12.25
C SER A 34 -7.18 -4.13 -11.30
N ASN A 35 -8.22 -4.75 -11.84
CA ASN A 35 -9.15 -5.52 -11.03
C ASN A 35 -8.76 -6.99 -10.98
N ASN A 36 -7.64 -7.33 -11.57
CA ASN A 36 -7.18 -8.70 -11.59
C ASN A 36 -6.38 -8.97 -10.33
N LYS A 37 -6.90 -9.83 -9.48
CA LYS A 37 -6.24 -10.12 -8.21
C LYS A 37 -4.84 -10.67 -8.38
N GLU A 38 -4.57 -11.27 -9.51
CA GLU A 38 -3.26 -11.86 -9.74
C GLU A 38 -2.21 -10.80 -10.07
N SER A 39 -2.63 -9.58 -10.30
CA SER A 39 -1.68 -8.50 -10.52
C SER A 39 -1.05 -7.99 -9.24
N TYR A 40 -1.57 -8.38 -8.09
CA TYR A 40 -1.13 -7.83 -6.81
C TYR A 40 -0.28 -8.87 -6.11
N LEU A 41 1.00 -8.57 -5.97
CA LEU A 41 1.96 -9.51 -5.41
C LEU A 41 2.36 -9.10 -4.02
N TYR A 42 2.82 -10.06 -3.26
CA TYR A 42 3.27 -9.84 -1.90
C TYR A 42 4.26 -8.67 -1.83
N GLY A 43 4.00 -7.77 -0.93
CA GLY A 43 4.85 -6.60 -0.73
C GLY A 43 4.46 -5.40 -1.55
N ASP A 44 3.52 -5.55 -2.48
CA ASP A 44 3.07 -4.39 -3.24
C ASP A 44 2.32 -3.42 -2.35
N LEU A 45 2.37 -2.15 -2.70
CA LEU A 45 1.60 -1.13 -2.02
C LEU A 45 0.43 -0.73 -2.88
N VAL A 46 -0.70 -0.50 -2.24
CA VAL A 46 -1.92 -0.14 -2.93
C VAL A 46 -2.50 1.08 -2.24
N SER A 47 -2.68 2.16 -2.99
CA SER A 47 -3.38 3.30 -2.43
C SER A 47 -4.85 3.20 -2.77
N CYS A 48 -5.69 3.64 -1.85
CA CYS A 48 -7.12 3.55 -2.01
C CYS A 48 -7.80 4.71 -1.32
N LEU A 49 -9.10 4.83 -1.54
CA LEU A 49 -9.89 5.82 -0.84
C LEU A 49 -10.87 5.12 0.09
N VAL A 50 -10.86 5.52 1.34
CA VAL A 50 -11.83 5.06 2.30
C VAL A 50 -12.70 6.27 2.61
N GLY A 51 -13.92 6.27 2.07
CA GLY A 51 -14.68 7.50 2.02
C GLY A 51 -13.94 8.48 1.13
N LYS A 52 -13.55 9.60 1.67
CA LYS A 52 -12.80 10.59 0.90
C LYS A 52 -11.34 10.65 1.34
N ARG A 53 -10.90 9.73 2.17
CA ARG A 53 -9.55 9.79 2.71
C ARG A 53 -8.64 8.80 2.04
N PRO A 54 -7.46 9.25 1.62
CA PRO A 54 -6.50 8.32 1.02
C PRO A 54 -5.86 7.44 2.09
N HIS A 55 -5.70 6.18 1.74
CA HIS A 55 -5.04 5.21 2.61
C HIS A 55 -4.12 4.34 1.79
N ILE A 56 -3.20 3.69 2.46
CA ILE A 56 -2.28 2.74 1.83
C ILE A 56 -2.47 1.38 2.46
N MET A 57 -2.48 0.36 1.63
CA MET A 57 -2.51 -1.03 2.06
C MET A 57 -1.28 -1.72 1.53
N ILE A 58 -0.84 -2.76 2.23
CA ILE A 58 0.29 -3.58 1.80
C ILE A 58 -0.26 -4.96 1.48
N VAL A 59 0.11 -5.49 0.31
CA VAL A 59 -0.34 -6.81 -0.09
C VAL A 59 0.42 -7.85 0.73
N SER A 60 -0.33 -8.73 1.37
CA SER A 60 0.22 -9.77 2.24
C SER A 60 0.62 -10.98 1.42
N ASP A 61 1.37 -11.88 2.05
CA ASP A 61 1.70 -13.14 1.42
C ASP A 61 0.62 -14.21 1.63
N LYS A 62 -0.48 -13.84 2.26
CA LYS A 62 -1.58 -14.76 2.49
C LYS A 62 -2.72 -14.44 1.56
N MET A 63 -3.55 -15.44 1.28
CA MET A 63 -4.67 -15.28 0.37
C MET A 63 -5.95 -15.71 1.00
N ALA A 64 -7.04 -15.08 0.56
CA ALA A 64 -8.36 -15.53 0.92
C ALA A 64 -8.70 -16.80 0.14
N GLN A 65 -9.83 -17.40 0.46
CA GLN A 65 -10.22 -18.64 -0.19
C GLN A 65 -10.36 -18.50 -1.69
N ASP A 66 -10.78 -17.34 -2.14
CA ASP A 66 -10.99 -17.13 -3.57
C ASP A 66 -9.69 -16.75 -4.29
N GLY A 67 -8.57 -16.77 -3.60
CA GLY A 67 -7.28 -16.43 -4.20
C GLY A 67 -6.95 -14.95 -4.20
N THR A 68 -7.79 -14.12 -3.61
CA THR A 68 -7.48 -12.70 -3.48
C THR A 68 -6.44 -12.51 -2.38
N PRO A 69 -5.35 -11.82 -2.65
CA PRO A 69 -4.38 -11.58 -1.58
C PRO A 69 -5.01 -10.77 -0.45
N LEU A 70 -4.67 -11.12 0.76
CA LEU A 70 -5.05 -10.29 1.88
C LEU A 70 -4.23 -9.03 1.87
N VAL A 71 -4.72 -7.99 2.51
CA VAL A 71 -3.97 -6.75 2.63
C VAL A 71 -3.86 -6.38 4.09
N ILE A 72 -2.76 -5.71 4.40
CA ILE A 72 -2.53 -5.18 5.72
C ILE A 72 -2.81 -3.69 5.64
N HIS A 73 -3.68 -3.22 6.47
CA HIS A 73 -4.04 -1.81 6.45
C HIS A 73 -4.37 -1.33 7.84
N ASN A 74 -4.41 -0.03 7.99
CA ASN A 74 -4.72 0.57 9.27
C ASN A 74 -5.88 1.54 9.06
N ILE A 75 -7.07 0.99 8.99
CA ILE A 75 -8.29 1.75 8.79
C ILE A 75 -9.15 1.51 10.00
N GLY A 76 -9.54 2.59 10.65
CA GLY A 76 -10.35 2.43 11.85
C GLY A 76 -9.50 2.16 13.06
N SER A 77 -9.72 1.08 13.74
CA SER A 77 -9.18 0.88 15.07
C SER A 77 -7.92 0.05 15.12
N GLY A 78 -7.06 0.15 14.17
CA GLY A 78 -5.78 -0.52 14.27
C GLY A 78 -5.43 -1.27 13.00
N THR A 79 -4.27 -1.88 13.04
CA THR A 79 -3.74 -2.61 11.89
C THR A 79 -4.42 -3.96 11.78
N LYS A 80 -4.85 -4.29 10.58
CA LYS A 80 -5.52 -5.55 10.32
C LYS A 80 -5.01 -6.16 9.04
N GLU A 81 -5.03 -7.48 9.00
CA GLU A 81 -4.76 -8.23 7.78
C GLU A 81 -6.06 -8.90 7.38
N GLU A 82 -6.62 -8.52 6.26
CA GLU A 82 -7.94 -9.05 5.90
C GLU A 82 -8.15 -8.99 4.40
N ASN A 83 -9.23 -9.61 3.96
CA ASN A 83 -9.59 -9.65 2.55
C ASN A 83 -10.31 -8.36 2.20
N ALA A 84 -9.55 -7.32 1.94
CA ALA A 84 -10.11 -6.00 1.68
C ALA A 84 -9.50 -5.32 0.47
N LEU A 85 -8.75 -6.05 -0.35
CA LEU A 85 -8.04 -5.44 -1.47
C LEU A 85 -8.97 -4.66 -2.38
N PHE A 86 -10.12 -5.22 -2.68
CA PHE A 86 -11.06 -4.58 -3.59
C PHE A 86 -12.25 -3.96 -2.89
N ASP A 87 -12.17 -3.81 -1.57
CA ASP A 87 -13.28 -3.22 -0.82
C ASP A 87 -13.38 -1.72 -1.02
N TYR A 88 -12.30 -1.09 -1.44
CA TYR A 88 -12.26 0.35 -1.59
C TYR A 88 -11.73 0.70 -2.96
N PRO A 89 -12.11 1.86 -3.50
CA PRO A 89 -11.58 2.26 -4.81
C PRO A 89 -10.06 2.37 -4.76
N ILE A 90 -9.40 1.65 -5.65
CA ILE A 90 -7.95 1.67 -5.73
C ILE A 90 -7.53 2.85 -6.57
N THR A 91 -6.60 3.64 -6.04
CA THR A 91 -6.11 4.81 -6.75
C THR A 91 -4.68 4.66 -7.24
N GLY A 92 -4.00 3.63 -6.78
CA GLY A 92 -2.63 3.38 -7.25
C GLY A 92 -2.14 2.03 -6.82
N HIS A 93 -1.21 1.50 -7.60
CA HIS A 93 -0.59 0.21 -7.32
C HIS A 93 0.90 0.39 -7.54
N PHE A 94 1.71 0.05 -6.55
CA PHE A 94 3.14 0.31 -6.60
C PHE A 94 3.92 -0.92 -6.17
N ARG A 95 5.04 -1.12 -6.84
CA ARG A 95 5.93 -2.24 -6.49
C ARG A 95 7.31 -1.65 -6.28
N ILE A 96 7.77 -1.72 -5.05
CA ILE A 96 9.07 -1.17 -4.70
C ILE A 96 10.14 -2.07 -5.29
N LYS A 97 11.03 -1.46 -6.03
CA LYS A 97 12.15 -2.20 -6.62
C LYS A 97 13.39 -1.87 -5.82
N VAL A 98 13.95 -2.90 -5.23
CA VAL A 98 15.16 -2.71 -4.46
C VAL A 98 16.31 -3.06 -5.36
N GLU A 99 17.12 -2.07 -5.66
CA GLU A 99 18.25 -2.32 -6.51
C GLU A 99 19.36 -2.95 -5.73
N PRO A 100 20.03 -3.90 -6.30
CA PRO A 100 21.18 -4.50 -5.62
C PRO A 100 22.21 -3.42 -5.49
N VAL A 101 22.63 -3.22 -4.31
CA VAL A 101 23.58 -2.18 -4.06
C VAL A 101 24.95 -2.75 -4.13
N ALA A 102 25.72 -2.16 -4.93
CA ALA A 102 27.01 -2.71 -5.09
C ALA A 102 27.93 -2.37 -3.98
N TYR A 103 27.49 -1.71 -3.00
CA TYR A 103 28.43 -1.41 -1.99
C TYR A 103 28.86 -2.62 -1.27
N ALA A 104 28.24 -3.63 -1.55
CA ALA A 104 28.67 -4.81 -0.92
C ALA A 104 30.03 -5.14 -1.32
N GLN A 105 30.57 -4.46 -2.13
CA GLN A 105 31.83 -4.81 -2.42
C GLN A 105 32.65 -3.87 -2.09
#